data_39ffe87c0f6308227e6fd8bafb7cb37b
#
_entry.id   39ffe87c0f6308227e6fd8bafb7cb37b
#
_cell.length_a   1.000
_cell.length_b   1.000
_cell.length_c   1.000
_cell.angle_alpha   90.00
_cell.angle_beta   90.00
_cell.angle_gamma   90.00
#
_symmetry.space_group_name_H-M   'P 1'
#
loop_
_entity.id
_entity.type
_entity.pdbx_description
1 polymer ?
#
loop_
_entity_poly.entity_id
_entity_poly.type
_entity_poly.pdbx_seq_one_letter_code
_entity_poly.pdbx_strand_id
1 'polypeptide(L)'
;MMTIREYKRAESLEEAWQLNQKKNNRVIGGMIWLKMEKINVGTAIDLSGLGLDIIEETEEQFSIGAMVTLRQLELDAGLAAYTNGAVRESVRHIVGVQLRNLATVGGSIYSRFGFSDVLTLFLALNASVELYKGGIVPLAEYAARPYDRDLLVRVIVPKEPAAFCYQSVRNSQTDFPVLTCAAAKTAEGYRFAIGARPGKAVRFDLTPNAAETPELLADRFAAEVRATIRTESNLRGSAEYRNHLAGVLVKRAVRQLEG
;
A
#
# COMPACT_ATOMS: atom_id res chain seq x y z
N MET A 1 5.48 16.32 22.29
CA MET A 1 4.08 16.56 21.87
C MET A 1 4.14 17.39 20.60
N MET A 2 3.34 17.07 19.58
CA MET A 2 3.22 17.89 18.37
C MET A 2 2.48 19.20 18.71
N THR A 3 2.90 20.30 18.11
CA THR A 3 2.19 21.58 18.16
C THR A 3 1.84 22.03 16.75
N ILE A 4 0.68 22.66 16.58
CA ILE A 4 0.23 23.26 15.31
C ILE A 4 -0.03 24.72 15.58
N ARG A 5 0.61 25.62 14.79
CA ARG A 5 0.42 27.08 14.93
C ARG A 5 -0.82 27.55 14.18
N GLU A 6 -1.05 26.97 13.01
CA GLU A 6 -2.12 27.37 12.10
C GLU A 6 -2.76 26.14 11.47
N TYR A 7 -4.07 26.19 11.26
CA TYR A 7 -4.82 25.22 10.47
C TYR A 7 -5.38 25.90 9.23
N LYS A 8 -5.19 25.31 8.08
CA LYS A 8 -5.76 25.78 6.82
C LYS A 8 -6.42 24.63 6.06
N ARG A 9 -7.72 24.72 5.87
CA ARG A 9 -8.43 23.91 4.90
C ARG A 9 -8.20 24.52 3.52
N ALA A 10 -7.50 23.81 2.66
CA ALA A 10 -7.16 24.32 1.34
C ALA A 10 -8.39 24.40 0.44
N GLU A 11 -8.45 25.44 -0.38
CA GLU A 11 -9.53 25.69 -1.33
C GLU A 11 -9.19 25.18 -2.73
N SER A 12 -7.91 24.87 -2.97
CA SER A 12 -7.43 24.29 -4.23
C SER A 12 -6.16 23.47 -4.02
N LEU A 13 -5.86 22.58 -4.99
CA LEU A 13 -4.60 21.83 -5.02
C LEU A 13 -3.38 22.79 -5.15
N GLU A 14 -3.53 23.88 -5.91
CA GLU A 14 -2.47 24.88 -6.05
C GLU A 14 -2.15 25.55 -4.70
N GLU A 15 -3.17 25.97 -3.95
CA GLU A 15 -2.97 26.55 -2.62
C GLU A 15 -2.30 25.55 -1.67
N ALA A 16 -2.82 24.32 -1.64
CA ALA A 16 -2.25 23.25 -0.80
C ALA A 16 -0.79 22.99 -1.15
N TRP A 17 -0.46 22.95 -2.45
CA TRP A 17 0.90 22.71 -2.92
C TRP A 17 1.83 23.88 -2.53
N GLN A 18 1.43 25.13 -2.75
CA GLN A 18 2.21 26.31 -2.37
C GLN A 18 2.48 26.34 -0.86
N LEU A 19 1.46 26.06 -0.04
CA LEU A 19 1.63 25.96 1.41
C LEU A 19 2.59 24.84 1.80
N ASN A 20 2.53 23.69 1.11
CA ASN A 20 3.39 22.54 1.39
C ASN A 20 4.86 22.78 1.05
N GLN A 21 5.22 23.79 0.23
CA GLN A 21 6.63 24.11 -0.06
C GLN A 21 7.38 24.62 1.18
N LYS A 22 6.69 25.16 2.18
CA LYS A 22 7.30 25.60 3.44
C LYS A 22 7.68 24.39 4.30
N LYS A 23 8.97 24.30 4.69
CA LYS A 23 9.53 23.12 5.40
C LYS A 23 8.76 22.72 6.65
N ASN A 24 8.21 23.69 7.39
CA ASN A 24 7.50 23.44 8.65
C ASN A 24 6.00 23.12 8.48
N ASN A 25 5.46 23.25 7.26
CA ASN A 25 4.07 22.90 6.99
C ASN A 25 3.93 21.41 6.74
N ARG A 26 2.75 20.87 7.02
CA ARG A 26 2.42 19.46 6.82
C ARG A 26 1.02 19.31 6.23
N VAL A 27 0.92 18.54 5.17
CA VAL A 27 -0.36 18.00 4.72
C VAL A 27 -0.84 17.01 5.76
N ILE A 28 -2.11 17.10 6.12
CA ILE A 28 -2.75 16.21 7.09
C ILE A 28 -3.81 15.33 6.42
N GLY A 29 -3.81 14.05 6.74
CA GLY A 29 -4.91 13.13 6.54
C GLY A 29 -5.51 12.76 7.90
N GLY A 30 -5.65 11.47 8.20
CA GLY A 30 -6.14 11.02 9.51
C GLY A 30 -5.23 11.27 10.71
N MET A 31 -4.06 11.82 10.50
CA MET A 31 -3.07 12.20 11.54
C MET A 31 -2.63 11.05 12.46
N ILE A 32 -2.81 9.80 12.08
CA ILE A 32 -2.58 8.63 12.94
C ILE A 32 -1.14 8.58 13.46
N TRP A 33 -0.16 8.80 12.57
CA TRP A 33 1.26 8.80 12.90
C TRP A 33 1.77 10.21 13.23
N LEU A 34 1.35 11.20 12.46
CA LEU A 34 1.84 12.57 12.59
C LEU A 34 1.62 13.13 14.01
N LYS A 35 0.46 12.83 14.64
CA LYS A 35 0.17 13.30 16.01
C LYS A 35 1.09 12.72 17.07
N MET A 36 1.79 11.62 16.79
CA MET A 36 2.72 10.97 17.73
C MET A 36 4.13 11.55 17.63
N GLU A 37 4.42 12.33 16.61
CA GLU A 37 5.71 12.96 16.44
C GLU A 37 5.93 14.13 17.41
N LYS A 38 7.20 14.41 17.71
CA LYS A 38 7.62 15.57 18.52
C LYS A 38 8.09 16.69 17.59
N ILE A 39 7.15 17.30 16.86
CA ILE A 39 7.44 18.35 15.88
C ILE A 39 6.57 19.59 16.09
N ASN A 40 7.08 20.73 15.61
CA ASN A 40 6.32 21.98 15.54
C ASN A 40 5.88 22.19 14.09
N VAL A 41 4.58 22.09 13.83
CA VAL A 41 3.97 22.32 12.52
C VAL A 41 3.61 23.80 12.40
N GLY A 42 4.08 24.45 11.32
CA GLY A 42 3.69 25.82 10.99
C GLY A 42 2.20 25.86 10.63
N THR A 43 1.87 25.35 9.48
CA THR A 43 0.47 25.22 9.01
C THR A 43 0.16 23.74 8.78
N ALA A 44 -0.92 23.25 9.41
CA ALA A 44 -1.54 21.98 9.07
C ALA A 44 -2.47 22.20 7.86
N ILE A 45 -2.15 21.56 6.74
CA ILE A 45 -2.84 21.72 5.46
C ILE A 45 -3.84 20.59 5.30
N ASP A 46 -5.12 20.92 5.36
CA ASP A 46 -6.21 19.94 5.23
C ASP A 46 -6.75 19.92 3.80
N LEU A 47 -6.79 18.75 3.20
CA LEU A 47 -7.26 18.51 1.83
C LEU A 47 -8.74 18.08 1.79
N SER A 48 -9.45 18.00 2.91
CA SER A 48 -10.82 17.46 2.99
C SER A 48 -11.85 18.26 2.17
N GLY A 49 -11.53 19.49 1.76
CA GLY A 49 -12.36 20.34 0.91
C GLY A 49 -12.22 20.09 -0.59
N LEU A 50 -11.31 19.22 -1.02
CA LEU A 50 -10.90 19.12 -2.42
C LEU A 50 -11.55 17.92 -3.18
N GLY A 51 -12.51 17.22 -2.57
CA GLY A 51 -13.18 16.07 -3.20
C GLY A 51 -12.26 14.87 -3.43
N LEU A 52 -11.23 14.70 -2.59
CA LEU A 52 -10.26 13.61 -2.67
C LEU A 52 -10.63 12.39 -1.82
N ASP A 53 -11.86 12.31 -1.32
CA ASP A 53 -12.38 11.27 -0.42
C ASP A 53 -13.34 10.30 -1.14
N ILE A 54 -13.26 10.25 -2.47
CA ILE A 54 -14.10 9.40 -3.31
C ILE A 54 -13.29 8.31 -4.01
N ILE A 55 -13.96 7.19 -4.32
CA ILE A 55 -13.48 6.13 -5.20
C ILE A 55 -14.33 6.20 -6.46
N GLU A 56 -13.69 6.44 -7.60
CA GLU A 56 -14.32 6.44 -8.91
C GLU A 56 -13.93 5.15 -9.64
N GLU A 57 -14.92 4.51 -10.26
CA GLU A 57 -14.73 3.29 -11.03
C GLU A 57 -15.15 3.54 -12.49
N THR A 58 -14.27 3.19 -13.42
CA THR A 58 -14.55 3.13 -14.85
C THR A 58 -14.38 1.71 -15.38
N GLU A 59 -14.55 1.50 -16.67
CA GLU A 59 -14.27 0.22 -17.31
C GLU A 59 -12.77 -0.11 -17.27
N GLU A 60 -11.89 0.92 -17.31
CA GLU A 60 -10.44 0.76 -17.42
C GLU A 60 -9.71 0.80 -16.06
N GLN A 61 -10.26 1.48 -15.06
CA GLN A 61 -9.53 1.72 -13.82
C GLN A 61 -10.41 2.09 -12.63
N PHE A 62 -9.82 1.95 -11.42
CA PHE A 62 -10.26 2.64 -10.22
C PHE A 62 -9.36 3.86 -9.96
N SER A 63 -9.98 4.98 -9.62
CA SER A 63 -9.31 6.22 -9.21
C SER A 63 -9.68 6.50 -7.75
N ILE A 64 -8.71 6.34 -6.85
CA ILE A 64 -8.91 6.36 -5.40
C ILE A 64 -8.27 7.63 -4.85
N GLY A 65 -9.08 8.58 -4.39
CA GLY A 65 -8.60 9.85 -3.85
C GLY A 65 -7.72 9.66 -2.61
N ALA A 66 -6.75 10.55 -2.42
CA ALA A 66 -5.79 10.44 -1.31
C ALA A 66 -6.44 10.54 0.08
N MET A 67 -7.61 11.17 0.19
CA MET A 67 -8.37 11.32 1.42
C MET A 67 -9.37 10.18 1.66
N VAL A 68 -9.52 9.23 0.73
CA VAL A 68 -10.30 8.00 0.95
C VAL A 68 -9.78 7.31 2.20
N THR A 69 -10.69 6.98 3.11
CA THR A 69 -10.33 6.28 4.35
C THR A 69 -10.10 4.79 4.10
N LEU A 70 -9.31 4.14 4.94
CA LEU A 70 -9.14 2.69 4.86
C LEU A 70 -10.45 1.94 5.08
N ARG A 71 -11.41 2.57 5.79
CA ARG A 71 -12.75 1.98 5.96
C ARG A 71 -13.57 2.04 4.67
N GLN A 72 -13.55 3.13 3.92
CA GLN A 72 -14.17 3.21 2.59
C GLN A 72 -13.54 2.17 1.66
N LEU A 73 -12.19 2.07 1.66
CA LEU A 73 -11.47 1.08 0.88
C LEU A 73 -11.89 -0.38 1.24
N GLU A 74 -12.07 -0.66 2.54
CA GLU A 74 -12.51 -1.97 3.06
C GLU A 74 -13.92 -2.35 2.58
N LEU A 75 -14.81 -1.38 2.43
CA LEU A 75 -16.23 -1.58 2.14
C LEU A 75 -16.59 -1.43 0.66
N ASP A 76 -15.66 -0.96 -0.16
CA ASP A 76 -15.93 -0.72 -1.58
C ASP A 76 -16.24 -2.04 -2.31
N ALA A 77 -17.44 -2.10 -2.91
CA ALA A 77 -17.92 -3.31 -3.55
C ALA A 77 -17.23 -3.58 -4.89
N GLY A 78 -16.89 -2.54 -5.66
CA GLY A 78 -16.20 -2.66 -6.94
C GLY A 78 -14.78 -3.20 -6.76
N LEU A 79 -14.01 -2.60 -5.85
CA LEU A 79 -12.67 -3.09 -5.51
C LEU A 79 -12.69 -4.50 -4.90
N ALA A 80 -13.69 -4.81 -4.06
CA ALA A 80 -13.83 -6.14 -3.49
C ALA A 80 -14.11 -7.20 -4.58
N ALA A 81 -14.99 -6.90 -5.52
CA ALA A 81 -15.30 -7.77 -6.66
C ALA A 81 -14.09 -7.94 -7.59
N TYR A 82 -13.46 -6.84 -7.99
CA TYR A 82 -12.30 -6.85 -8.89
C TYR A 82 -11.12 -7.63 -8.32
N THR A 83 -10.85 -7.47 -7.02
CA THR A 83 -9.67 -8.08 -6.37
C THR A 83 -9.97 -9.40 -5.66
N ASN A 84 -11.16 -9.98 -5.85
CA ASN A 84 -11.62 -11.17 -5.11
C ASN A 84 -11.41 -11.02 -3.58
N GLY A 85 -11.73 -9.84 -3.06
CA GLY A 85 -11.63 -9.52 -1.64
C GLY A 85 -10.22 -9.18 -1.12
N ALA A 86 -9.17 -9.21 -1.96
CA ALA A 86 -7.80 -8.93 -1.51
C ALA A 86 -7.64 -7.52 -0.91
N VAL A 87 -8.37 -6.51 -1.42
CA VAL A 87 -8.38 -5.16 -0.85
C VAL A 87 -8.91 -5.20 0.59
N ARG A 88 -10.06 -5.82 0.82
CA ARG A 88 -10.64 -5.97 2.16
C ARG A 88 -9.70 -6.72 3.10
N GLU A 89 -9.10 -7.82 2.61
CA GLU A 89 -8.17 -8.62 3.40
C GLU A 89 -6.94 -7.83 3.84
N SER A 90 -6.42 -6.93 2.99
CA SER A 90 -5.25 -6.12 3.29
C SER A 90 -5.49 -5.11 4.42
N VAL A 91 -6.71 -4.60 4.58
CA VAL A 91 -6.98 -3.51 5.54
C VAL A 91 -7.73 -3.95 6.79
N ARG A 92 -8.51 -5.05 6.75
CA ARG A 92 -9.43 -5.43 7.85
C ARG A 92 -8.75 -5.65 9.20
N HIS A 93 -7.46 -6.00 9.20
CA HIS A 93 -6.67 -6.23 10.39
C HIS A 93 -5.82 -5.01 10.82
N ILE A 94 -5.93 -3.89 10.13
CA ILE A 94 -5.27 -2.64 10.55
C ILE A 94 -6.02 -2.08 11.75
N VAL A 95 -5.55 -2.45 12.94
CA VAL A 95 -6.06 -2.07 14.26
C VAL A 95 -7.57 -2.33 14.39
N GLY A 96 -8.41 -1.32 14.26
CA GLY A 96 -9.86 -1.39 14.41
C GLY A 96 -10.59 -0.42 13.49
N VAL A 97 -11.92 -0.55 13.44
CA VAL A 97 -12.78 0.27 12.58
C VAL A 97 -12.57 1.78 12.85
N GLN A 98 -12.40 2.17 14.12
CA GLN A 98 -12.19 3.57 14.50
C GLN A 98 -10.92 4.15 13.87
N LEU A 99 -9.83 3.39 13.85
CA LEU A 99 -8.60 3.84 13.20
C LEU A 99 -8.78 3.88 11.68
N ARG A 100 -9.41 2.85 11.09
CA ARG A 100 -9.64 2.80 9.64
C ARG A 100 -10.59 3.88 9.14
N ASN A 101 -11.51 4.40 9.97
CA ASN A 101 -12.32 5.56 9.65
C ASN A 101 -11.52 6.88 9.56
N LEU A 102 -10.32 6.93 10.13
CA LEU A 102 -9.46 8.12 10.14
C LEU A 102 -8.26 7.97 9.19
N ALA A 103 -7.62 6.80 9.18
CA ALA A 103 -6.46 6.54 8.34
C ALA A 103 -6.85 6.62 6.85
N THR A 104 -6.05 7.32 6.05
CA THR A 104 -6.30 7.54 4.63
C THR A 104 -5.38 6.72 3.75
N VAL A 105 -5.84 6.44 2.53
CA VAL A 105 -5.05 5.79 1.48
C VAL A 105 -3.80 6.62 1.18
N GLY A 106 -3.98 7.94 0.98
CA GLY A 106 -2.86 8.85 0.74
C GLY A 106 -1.81 8.81 1.85
N GLY A 107 -2.23 8.85 3.13
CA GLY A 107 -1.32 8.74 4.27
C GLY A 107 -0.56 7.42 4.29
N SER A 108 -1.23 6.31 3.95
CA SER A 108 -0.63 4.96 3.93
C SER A 108 0.38 4.78 2.79
N ILE A 109 0.16 5.42 1.64
CA ILE A 109 1.05 5.35 0.47
C ILE A 109 2.18 6.37 0.58
N TYR A 110 1.88 7.63 0.91
CA TYR A 110 2.88 8.69 1.00
C TYR A 110 3.96 8.38 2.03
N SER A 111 3.57 7.85 3.19
CA SER A 111 4.51 7.54 4.27
C SER A 111 5.51 6.41 3.94
N ARG A 112 5.22 5.57 2.94
CA ARG A 112 6.08 4.46 2.47
C ARG A 112 6.62 3.60 3.61
N PHE A 113 5.84 3.44 4.69
CA PHE A 113 6.25 2.62 5.83
C PHE A 113 6.43 1.17 5.41
N GLY A 114 7.49 0.54 5.92
CA GLY A 114 7.80 -0.86 5.60
C GLY A 114 6.71 -1.86 6.00
N PHE A 115 5.88 -1.51 6.98
CA PHE A 115 4.77 -2.32 7.46
C PHE A 115 3.42 -2.02 6.77
N SER A 116 3.40 -1.17 5.73
CA SER A 116 2.16 -0.78 5.07
C SER A 116 1.54 -1.94 4.29
N ASP A 117 0.45 -2.49 4.83
CA ASP A 117 -0.39 -3.47 4.15
C ASP A 117 -0.94 -2.90 2.82
N VAL A 118 -1.37 -1.64 2.85
CA VAL A 118 -1.92 -0.93 1.68
C VAL A 118 -0.88 -0.81 0.57
N LEU A 119 0.34 -0.33 0.88
CA LEU A 119 1.40 -0.22 -0.12
C LEU A 119 1.74 -1.58 -0.73
N THR A 120 1.81 -2.63 0.09
CA THR A 120 2.11 -3.99 -0.37
C THR A 120 1.06 -4.46 -1.38
N LEU A 121 -0.23 -4.30 -1.07
CA LEU A 121 -1.29 -4.70 -1.99
C LEU A 121 -1.25 -3.90 -3.29
N PHE A 122 -1.19 -2.57 -3.21
CA PHE A 122 -1.24 -1.72 -4.40
C PHE A 122 -0.04 -1.91 -5.35
N LEU A 123 1.11 -2.36 -4.84
CA LEU A 123 2.24 -2.80 -5.69
C LEU A 123 1.88 -4.04 -6.52
N ALA A 124 1.15 -5.00 -5.94
CA ALA A 124 0.68 -6.18 -6.67
C ALA A 124 -0.43 -5.83 -7.68
N LEU A 125 -1.26 -4.82 -7.38
CA LEU A 125 -2.29 -4.29 -8.28
C LEU A 125 -1.76 -3.45 -9.44
N ASN A 126 -0.44 -3.33 -9.59
CA ASN A 126 0.21 -2.50 -10.63
C ASN A 126 -0.25 -1.04 -10.60
N ALA A 127 -0.54 -0.52 -9.43
CA ALA A 127 -1.05 0.83 -9.26
C ALA A 127 -0.04 1.91 -9.65
N SER A 128 -0.57 3.07 -9.98
CA SER A 128 0.18 4.32 -10.12
C SER A 128 -0.32 5.34 -9.11
N VAL A 129 0.46 6.37 -8.84
CA VAL A 129 0.04 7.55 -8.09
C VAL A 129 -0.03 8.76 -9.01
N GLU A 130 -1.03 9.59 -8.82
CA GLU A 130 -1.09 10.92 -9.42
C GLU A 130 -0.57 11.94 -8.42
N LEU A 131 0.48 12.65 -8.82
CA LEU A 131 1.07 13.75 -8.08
C LEU A 131 0.64 15.06 -8.73
N TYR A 132 0.40 16.09 -7.93
CA TYR A 132 -0.15 17.36 -8.44
C TYR A 132 0.74 18.02 -9.49
N LYS A 133 2.04 18.09 -9.27
CA LYS A 133 3.01 18.62 -10.26
C LYS A 133 3.76 17.51 -10.99
N GLY A 134 3.97 16.38 -10.35
CA GLY A 134 4.75 15.27 -10.88
C GLY A 134 4.01 14.36 -11.84
N GLY A 135 2.69 14.56 -12.03
CA GLY A 135 1.87 13.73 -12.92
C GLY A 135 1.71 12.28 -12.44
N ILE A 136 1.43 11.38 -13.36
CA ILE A 136 1.21 9.97 -13.06
C ILE A 136 2.54 9.23 -13.03
N VAL A 137 2.79 8.51 -11.92
CA VAL A 137 4.04 7.77 -11.66
C VAL A 137 3.68 6.36 -11.21
N PRO A 138 4.30 5.31 -11.78
CA PRO A 138 4.13 3.94 -11.27
C PRO A 138 4.43 3.85 -9.78
N LEU A 139 3.58 3.17 -9.03
CA LEU A 139 3.72 3.08 -7.56
C LEU A 139 5.06 2.46 -7.15
N ALA A 140 5.57 1.49 -7.89
CA ALA A 140 6.88 0.87 -7.63
C ALA A 140 8.02 1.89 -7.70
N GLU A 141 7.98 2.78 -8.70
CA GLU A 141 8.94 3.89 -8.83
C GLU A 141 8.75 4.92 -7.73
N TYR A 142 7.51 5.34 -7.49
CA TYR A 142 7.19 6.29 -6.42
C TYR A 142 7.65 5.80 -5.04
N ALA A 143 7.45 4.52 -4.72
CA ALA A 143 7.88 3.94 -3.46
C ALA A 143 9.41 3.95 -3.27
N ALA A 144 10.18 3.90 -4.35
CA ALA A 144 11.64 3.96 -4.33
C ALA A 144 12.18 5.39 -4.22
N ARG A 145 11.45 6.41 -4.69
CA ARG A 145 11.86 7.82 -4.69
C ARG A 145 12.10 8.36 -3.27
N PRO A 146 12.99 9.35 -3.10
CA PRO A 146 13.06 10.13 -1.87
C PRO A 146 11.76 10.91 -1.64
N TYR A 147 11.54 11.36 -0.39
CA TYR A 147 10.42 12.24 -0.10
C TYR A 147 10.63 13.59 -0.77
N ASP A 148 9.56 14.07 -1.38
CA ASP A 148 9.47 15.42 -1.95
C ASP A 148 8.32 16.20 -1.28
N ARG A 149 7.99 17.37 -1.82
CA ARG A 149 6.91 18.22 -1.32
C ARG A 149 5.76 18.36 -2.30
N ASP A 150 5.65 17.41 -3.21
CA ASP A 150 4.46 17.33 -4.05
C ASP A 150 3.26 16.78 -3.28
N LEU A 151 2.08 16.94 -3.83
CA LEU A 151 0.85 16.40 -3.26
C LEU A 151 0.51 15.08 -3.97
N LEU A 152 0.27 14.04 -3.18
CA LEU A 152 -0.37 12.83 -3.67
C LEU A 152 -1.87 13.11 -3.78
N VAL A 153 -2.40 13.10 -5.00
CA VAL A 153 -3.79 13.43 -5.30
C VAL A 153 -4.66 12.18 -5.25
N ARG A 154 -4.23 11.13 -5.95
CA ARG A 154 -4.95 9.84 -5.98
C ARG A 154 -4.06 8.67 -6.29
N VAL A 155 -4.57 7.47 -6.04
CA VAL A 155 -3.99 6.20 -6.48
C VAL A 155 -4.86 5.66 -7.61
N ILE A 156 -4.23 5.25 -8.71
CA ILE A 156 -4.88 4.72 -9.90
C ILE A 156 -4.57 3.23 -9.98
N VAL A 157 -5.60 2.40 -10.02
CA VAL A 157 -5.49 0.94 -10.20
C VAL A 157 -6.06 0.59 -11.58
N PRO A 158 -5.23 0.22 -12.55
CA PRO A 158 -5.72 -0.22 -13.85
C PRO A 158 -6.46 -1.54 -13.71
N LYS A 159 -7.54 -1.72 -14.45
CA LYS A 159 -8.24 -3.00 -14.56
C LYS A 159 -7.56 -3.84 -15.63
N GLU A 160 -6.91 -4.90 -15.21
CA GLU A 160 -6.29 -5.91 -16.07
C GLU A 160 -6.93 -7.28 -15.80
N PRO A 161 -6.98 -8.18 -16.79
CA PRO A 161 -7.41 -9.57 -16.55
C PRO A 161 -6.41 -10.26 -15.61
N ALA A 162 -6.74 -10.34 -14.33
CA ALA A 162 -5.89 -10.91 -13.32
C ALA A 162 -6.70 -11.48 -12.14
N ALA A 163 -6.11 -12.44 -11.43
CA ALA A 163 -6.59 -12.90 -10.14
C ALA A 163 -5.66 -12.38 -9.04
N PHE A 164 -6.22 -12.01 -7.89
CA PHE A 164 -5.45 -11.39 -6.81
C PHE A 164 -5.64 -12.12 -5.49
N CYS A 165 -4.61 -12.09 -4.64
CA CYS A 165 -4.74 -12.48 -3.26
C CYS A 165 -3.86 -11.61 -2.35
N TYR A 166 -4.22 -11.58 -1.06
CA TYR A 166 -3.45 -10.92 -0.02
C TYR A 166 -3.38 -11.80 1.20
N GLN A 167 -2.18 -11.91 1.79
CA GLN A 167 -1.92 -12.71 2.98
C GLN A 167 -0.97 -11.95 3.92
N SER A 168 -1.17 -12.12 5.22
CA SER A 168 -0.26 -11.57 6.22
C SER A 168 -0.07 -12.55 7.38
N VAL A 169 1.12 -12.52 7.98
CA VAL A 169 1.41 -13.18 9.25
C VAL A 169 1.58 -12.12 10.31
N ARG A 170 0.86 -12.27 11.43
CA ARG A 170 0.85 -11.35 12.57
C ARG A 170 1.00 -12.14 13.86
N ASN A 171 1.64 -11.58 14.87
CA ASN A 171 1.73 -12.19 16.20
C ASN A 171 0.38 -12.14 16.94
N SER A 172 -0.37 -11.06 16.75
CA SER A 172 -1.77 -10.94 17.13
C SER A 172 -2.56 -10.25 16.00
N GLN A 173 -3.85 -10.51 15.94
CA GLN A 173 -4.71 -10.19 14.77
C GLN A 173 -4.63 -8.73 14.32
N THR A 174 -4.54 -7.79 15.25
CA THR A 174 -4.55 -6.34 14.97
C THR A 174 -3.21 -5.65 15.14
N ASP A 175 -2.14 -6.41 15.42
CA ASP A 175 -0.77 -5.88 15.48
C ASP A 175 -0.22 -5.63 14.06
N PHE A 176 0.92 -4.94 13.99
CA PHE A 176 1.68 -4.84 12.76
C PHE A 176 2.06 -6.22 12.23
N PRO A 177 2.09 -6.40 10.91
CA PRO A 177 2.47 -7.69 10.34
C PRO A 177 3.94 -8.03 10.62
N VAL A 178 4.19 -9.32 10.81
CA VAL A 178 5.54 -9.90 10.75
C VAL A 178 6.03 -9.90 9.32
N LEU A 179 5.15 -10.31 8.38
CA LEU A 179 5.37 -10.28 6.94
C LEU A 179 4.02 -10.20 6.21
N THR A 180 4.01 -9.52 5.07
CA THR A 180 2.86 -9.42 4.16
C THR A 180 3.23 -9.92 2.77
N CYS A 181 2.29 -10.53 2.09
CA CYS A 181 2.41 -10.94 0.70
C CYS A 181 1.12 -10.61 -0.04
N ALA A 182 1.22 -9.81 -1.08
CA ALA A 182 0.18 -9.64 -2.08
C ALA A 182 0.63 -10.30 -3.37
N ALA A 183 -0.30 -10.92 -4.11
CA ALA A 183 0.02 -11.52 -5.38
C ALA A 183 -1.07 -11.26 -6.42
N ALA A 184 -0.64 -11.15 -7.68
CA ALA A 184 -1.47 -11.14 -8.86
C ALA A 184 -1.01 -12.23 -9.83
N LYS A 185 -1.97 -12.98 -10.40
CA LYS A 185 -1.75 -13.86 -11.55
C LYS A 185 -2.34 -13.16 -12.77
N THR A 186 -1.50 -12.87 -13.75
CA THR A 186 -1.85 -12.20 -15.00
C THR A 186 -1.59 -13.13 -16.19
N ALA A 187 -1.94 -12.68 -17.40
CA ALA A 187 -1.60 -13.41 -18.63
C ALA A 187 -0.08 -13.54 -18.85
N GLU A 188 0.72 -12.60 -18.31
CA GLU A 188 2.17 -12.54 -18.49
C GLU A 188 2.94 -13.32 -17.42
N GLY A 189 2.29 -13.68 -16.31
CA GLY A 189 2.91 -14.37 -15.19
C GLY A 189 2.38 -13.92 -13.83
N TYR A 190 3.25 -13.94 -12.83
CA TYR A 190 2.92 -13.61 -11.45
C TYR A 190 3.67 -12.38 -10.98
N ARG A 191 2.94 -11.53 -10.27
CA ARG A 191 3.46 -10.35 -9.59
C ARG A 191 3.29 -10.53 -8.09
N PHE A 192 4.38 -10.62 -7.35
CA PHE A 192 4.36 -10.67 -5.89
C PHE A 192 4.85 -9.35 -5.32
N ALA A 193 4.24 -8.91 -4.24
CA ALA A 193 4.75 -7.82 -3.42
C ALA A 193 4.90 -8.31 -1.98
N ILE A 194 6.11 -8.18 -1.43
CA ILE A 194 6.42 -8.63 -0.06
C ILE A 194 6.76 -7.41 0.80
N GLY A 195 5.96 -7.19 1.84
CA GLY A 195 6.11 -6.09 2.80
C GLY A 195 6.41 -6.55 4.23
N ALA A 196 6.53 -5.60 5.15
CA ALA A 196 6.83 -5.83 6.56
C ALA A 196 8.14 -6.59 6.83
N ARG A 197 9.13 -6.45 5.98
CA ARG A 197 10.40 -7.20 5.98
C ARG A 197 11.60 -6.61 6.75
N PRO A 198 11.65 -5.72 7.65
CA PRO A 198 11.24 -4.38 8.03
C PRO A 198 11.58 -3.24 7.08
N GLY A 199 12.19 -3.50 5.94
CA GLY A 199 12.37 -2.51 4.87
C GLY A 199 11.09 -2.27 4.08
N LYS A 200 11.13 -1.35 3.11
CA LYS A 200 10.01 -1.08 2.19
C LYS A 200 9.56 -2.35 1.47
N ALA A 201 8.30 -2.44 1.12
CA ALA A 201 7.78 -3.51 0.28
C ALA A 201 8.55 -3.60 -1.04
N VAL A 202 8.81 -4.82 -1.50
CA VAL A 202 9.49 -5.09 -2.77
C VAL A 202 8.59 -5.91 -3.67
N ARG A 203 8.69 -5.68 -4.98
CA ARG A 203 7.95 -6.38 -6.01
C ARG A 203 8.86 -7.37 -6.72
N PHE A 204 8.29 -8.51 -7.08
CA PHE A 204 8.89 -9.58 -7.88
C PHE A 204 7.93 -9.90 -9.03
N ASP A 205 8.41 -9.87 -10.25
CA ASP A 205 7.68 -10.31 -11.43
C ASP A 205 8.30 -11.62 -11.90
N LEU A 206 7.52 -12.70 -11.85
CA LEU A 206 7.99 -14.07 -12.11
C LEU A 206 7.13 -14.72 -13.19
N THR A 207 7.79 -15.37 -14.16
CA THR A 207 7.12 -16.01 -15.29
C THR A 207 7.10 -17.52 -15.12
N PRO A 208 5.97 -18.21 -15.32
CA PRO A 208 5.90 -19.67 -15.36
C PRO A 208 6.75 -20.22 -16.51
N ASN A 209 7.38 -21.38 -16.30
CA ASN A 209 7.94 -22.14 -17.40
C ASN A 209 6.86 -23.01 -18.04
N ALA A 210 7.05 -23.40 -19.30
CA ALA A 210 6.13 -24.33 -19.96
C ALA A 210 6.05 -25.66 -19.20
N ALA A 211 4.81 -26.15 -19.01
CA ALA A 211 4.52 -27.46 -18.38
C ALA A 211 4.89 -27.61 -16.89
N GLU A 212 5.04 -26.52 -16.14
CA GLU A 212 5.15 -26.64 -14.67
C GLU A 212 3.77 -26.93 -14.05
N THR A 213 3.73 -27.87 -13.10
CA THR A 213 2.55 -28.04 -12.24
C THR A 213 2.47 -26.89 -11.23
N PRO A 214 1.27 -26.58 -10.68
CA PRO A 214 1.14 -25.56 -9.65
C PRO A 214 2.09 -25.77 -8.44
N GLU A 215 2.36 -26.99 -8.06
CA GLU A 215 3.28 -27.31 -6.95
C GLU A 215 4.73 -26.99 -7.29
N LEU A 216 5.20 -27.39 -8.48
CA LEU A 216 6.56 -27.09 -8.95
C LEU A 216 6.76 -25.58 -9.12
N LEU A 217 5.75 -24.90 -9.67
CA LEU A 217 5.73 -23.46 -9.82
C LEU A 217 5.82 -22.75 -8.46
N ALA A 218 5.02 -23.18 -7.49
CA ALA A 218 5.01 -22.63 -6.13
C ALA A 218 6.37 -22.82 -5.45
N ASP A 219 6.99 -23.99 -5.61
CA ASP A 219 8.29 -24.30 -5.03
C ASP A 219 9.41 -23.46 -5.64
N ARG A 220 9.42 -23.32 -6.96
CA ARG A 220 10.39 -22.49 -7.67
C ARG A 220 10.27 -21.01 -7.31
N PHE A 221 9.08 -20.43 -7.39
CA PHE A 221 8.86 -19.03 -7.04
C PHE A 221 9.22 -18.72 -5.59
N ALA A 222 8.90 -19.63 -4.67
CA ALA A 222 9.31 -19.49 -3.28
C ALA A 222 10.83 -19.49 -3.12
N ALA A 223 11.54 -20.36 -3.86
CA ALA A 223 13.01 -20.41 -3.84
C ALA A 223 13.62 -19.13 -4.42
N GLU A 224 13.14 -18.64 -5.57
CA GLU A 224 13.60 -17.40 -6.21
C GLU A 224 13.40 -16.17 -5.31
N VAL A 225 12.22 -16.03 -4.71
CA VAL A 225 11.95 -14.93 -3.78
C VAL A 225 12.85 -15.01 -2.56
N ARG A 226 13.01 -16.19 -1.94
CA ARG A 226 13.88 -16.37 -0.77
C ARG A 226 15.34 -16.10 -1.05
N ALA A 227 15.82 -16.40 -2.26
CA ALA A 227 17.20 -16.17 -2.66
C ALA A 227 17.52 -14.67 -2.82
N THR A 228 16.53 -13.86 -3.15
CA THR A 228 16.73 -12.45 -3.50
C THR A 228 16.21 -11.46 -2.47
N ILE A 229 15.17 -11.84 -1.68
CA ILE A 229 14.59 -10.94 -0.70
C ILE A 229 15.56 -10.67 0.46
N ARG A 230 15.73 -9.38 0.77
CA ARG A 230 16.46 -8.97 1.98
C ARG A 230 15.45 -8.75 3.10
N THR A 231 15.58 -9.48 4.18
CA THR A 231 14.78 -9.38 5.40
C THR A 231 15.66 -8.94 6.56
N GLU A 232 15.06 -8.30 7.56
CA GLU A 232 15.76 -7.83 8.75
C GLU A 232 15.03 -8.29 10.02
N SER A 233 15.72 -8.25 11.13
CA SER A 233 15.19 -8.61 12.46
C SER A 233 14.62 -7.39 13.18
N ASN A 234 13.54 -7.60 13.94
CA ASN A 234 13.02 -6.65 14.93
C ASN A 234 12.27 -7.40 16.03
N LEU A 235 11.58 -6.68 16.92
CA LEU A 235 10.83 -7.28 18.04
C LEU A 235 9.74 -8.28 17.61
N ARG A 236 9.29 -8.27 16.35
CA ARG A 236 8.21 -9.13 15.83
C ARG A 236 8.70 -10.42 15.23
N GLY A 237 9.95 -10.49 14.81
CA GLY A 237 10.50 -11.70 14.19
C GLY A 237 11.93 -11.49 13.69
N SER A 238 12.65 -12.60 13.53
CA SER A 238 14.00 -12.59 12.99
C SER A 238 14.02 -12.47 11.45
N ALA A 239 15.17 -12.11 10.90
CA ALA A 239 15.40 -12.06 9.45
C ALA A 239 15.18 -13.43 8.81
N GLU A 240 15.72 -14.50 9.44
CA GLU A 240 15.58 -15.88 8.97
C GLU A 240 14.14 -16.33 8.93
N TYR A 241 13.37 -16.03 10.00
CA TYR A 241 11.95 -16.35 10.06
C TYR A 241 11.16 -15.65 8.96
N ARG A 242 11.43 -14.37 8.70
CA ARG A 242 10.79 -13.63 7.62
C ARG A 242 11.16 -14.16 6.23
N ASN A 243 12.43 -14.54 6.02
CA ASN A 243 12.83 -15.18 4.77
C ASN A 243 12.11 -16.53 4.57
N HIS A 244 11.99 -17.34 5.63
CA HIS A 244 11.19 -18.56 5.60
C HIS A 244 9.72 -18.26 5.27
N LEU A 245 9.10 -17.30 5.96
CA LEU A 245 7.71 -16.90 5.72
C LEU A 245 7.49 -16.37 4.30
N ALA A 246 8.45 -15.66 3.71
CA ALA A 246 8.33 -15.19 2.32
C ALA A 246 8.10 -16.37 1.38
N GLY A 247 8.86 -17.45 1.50
CA GLY A 247 8.64 -18.67 0.73
C GLY A 247 7.29 -19.33 1.02
N VAL A 248 6.87 -19.40 2.29
CA VAL A 248 5.57 -19.98 2.67
C VAL A 248 4.40 -19.18 2.06
N LEU A 249 4.43 -17.85 2.17
CA LEU A 249 3.35 -17.02 1.66
C LEU A 249 3.29 -17.02 0.13
N VAL A 250 4.43 -17.05 -0.56
CA VAL A 250 4.48 -17.20 -2.03
C VAL A 250 3.85 -18.52 -2.46
N LYS A 251 4.21 -19.65 -1.81
CA LYS A 251 3.59 -20.95 -2.10
C LYS A 251 2.08 -20.96 -1.90
N ARG A 252 1.61 -20.36 -0.80
CA ARG A 252 0.17 -20.24 -0.51
C ARG A 252 -0.53 -19.37 -1.54
N ALA A 253 0.10 -18.24 -1.94
CA ALA A 253 -0.44 -17.35 -2.95
C ALA A 253 -0.59 -18.05 -4.32
N VAL A 254 0.44 -18.78 -4.77
CA VAL A 254 0.36 -19.55 -6.03
C VAL A 254 -0.79 -20.56 -5.96
N ARG A 255 -0.86 -21.37 -4.89
CA ARG A 255 -1.95 -22.36 -4.74
C ARG A 255 -3.34 -21.73 -4.74
N GLN A 256 -3.50 -20.57 -4.08
CA GLN A 256 -4.77 -19.84 -4.05
C GLN A 256 -5.16 -19.28 -5.41
N LEU A 257 -4.18 -18.89 -6.25
CA LEU A 257 -4.40 -18.33 -7.57
C LEU A 257 -4.51 -19.37 -8.68
N GLU A 258 -4.09 -20.60 -8.42
CA GLU A 258 -4.23 -21.73 -9.36
C GLU A 258 -5.51 -22.52 -9.18
N GLY A 259 -6.21 -22.39 -8.06
CA GLY A 259 -7.47 -23.07 -7.88
C GLY A 259 -7.82 -23.60 -6.59
#